data_2f1e65c2a1b0861464134b6e26df89a1
#
_entry.id   2f1e65c2a1b0861464134b6e26df89a1
#
_cell.length_a   1.000
_cell.length_b   1.000
_cell.length_c   1.000
_cell.angle_alpha   90.00
_cell.angle_beta   90.00
_cell.angle_gamma   90.00
#
_symmetry.space_group_name_H-M   'P 1'
#
loop_
_entity.id
_entity.type
_entity.pdbx_description
1 polymer ?
#
loop_
_entity_poly.entity_id
_entity_poly.type
_entity_poly.pdbx_seq_one_letter_code
_entity_poly.pdbx_strand_id
1 'polypeptide(L)'
;MPIRLQVLKRPLASWSGILLCLGLFFPTVGKPVTEDLKIPNLGESSTSLFSSEFEYNLGRDWLKAFRRQAPTVNDPLLYSYLESMVFDLVTHSDLQDRRLELIIVDNPNINAFAVPGGIIGVHTGLFQYAQTEDEFATVIAHEIAHLSQRHFSRGVEMAQSQSPLNIAGLLAGILLAATAGTDAGLAAMTATQAALQDQQLRYSRANEAEADRIGLRLLYDAGMDPYAAPAMFERMLATTRYSSANRLPEFLRTHPLSEKR
;
A
#
# COMPACT_ATOMS: atom_id res chain seq x y z
N MET A 1 66.55 -5.06 53.24
CA MET A 1 66.60 -3.63 52.97
C MET A 1 65.19 -3.10 52.79
N PRO A 2 64.59 -2.39 53.70
CA PRO A 2 63.19 -1.96 53.62
C PRO A 2 63.11 -0.56 52.97
N ILE A 3 62.22 -0.41 52.03
CA ILE A 3 61.89 0.86 51.39
C ILE A 3 60.78 1.53 52.22
N ARG A 4 61.10 2.74 52.70
CA ARG A 4 60.18 3.57 53.51
C ARG A 4 59.16 4.23 52.53
N LEU A 5 57.85 4.05 52.89
CA LEU A 5 56.77 4.85 52.33
C LEU A 5 56.77 6.23 53.02
N GLN A 6 56.95 7.31 52.29
CA GLN A 6 56.66 8.65 52.74
C GLN A 6 55.22 9.01 52.47
N VAL A 7 54.49 9.27 53.52
CA VAL A 7 53.13 9.81 53.48
C VAL A 7 53.19 11.32 53.27
N LEU A 8 52.82 11.76 52.09
CA LEU A 8 52.63 13.20 51.78
C LEU A 8 51.24 13.65 52.22
N LYS A 9 51.21 14.48 53.26
CA LYS A 9 50.04 15.20 53.73
C LYS A 9 49.67 16.27 52.69
N ARG A 10 48.47 16.22 52.14
CA ARG A 10 47.88 17.30 51.29
C ARG A 10 47.09 18.25 52.18
N PRO A 11 47.21 19.60 51.97
CA PRO A 11 46.40 20.58 52.67
C PRO A 11 45.02 20.67 52.07
N LEU A 12 44.02 20.88 52.90
CA LEU A 12 42.65 21.22 52.57
C LEU A 12 42.59 22.58 51.92
N ALA A 13 42.27 22.68 50.66
CA ALA A 13 41.98 23.95 49.99
C ALA A 13 40.44 24.12 49.95
N SER A 14 40.03 25.29 50.46
CA SER A 14 38.69 25.78 50.56
C SER A 14 37.96 25.84 49.20
N TRP A 15 36.79 25.26 49.16
CA TRP A 15 35.86 25.39 48.03
C TRP A 15 35.08 26.68 48.15
N SER A 16 35.51 27.72 47.43
CA SER A 16 34.71 28.92 47.17
C SER A 16 33.94 28.69 45.88
N GLY A 17 32.66 28.96 45.93
CA GLY A 17 31.67 28.64 44.91
C GLY A 17 31.94 29.18 43.52
N ILE A 18 31.73 28.34 42.55
CA ILE A 18 31.37 28.68 41.17
C ILE A 18 30.01 28.09 40.90
N LEU A 19 28.97 28.93 40.99
CA LEU A 19 27.63 28.63 40.54
C LEU A 19 27.71 28.62 38.98
N LEU A 20 27.89 27.44 38.39
CA LEU A 20 27.80 27.26 36.98
C LEU A 20 26.31 27.17 36.59
N CYS A 21 25.74 28.27 36.09
CA CYS A 21 24.41 28.27 35.46
C CYS A 21 24.43 27.31 34.27
N LEU A 22 24.02 26.07 34.53
CA LEU A 22 23.70 25.12 33.46
C LEU A 22 22.36 25.56 32.86
N GLY A 23 22.40 26.37 31.82
CA GLY A 23 21.25 26.69 30.99
C GLY A 23 20.74 25.40 30.35
N LEU A 24 19.66 24.86 30.89
CA LEU A 24 18.88 23.81 30.29
C LEU A 24 18.31 24.33 28.96
N PHE A 25 19.00 24.08 27.86
CA PHE A 25 18.40 24.14 26.54
C PHE A 25 17.35 23.02 26.48
N PHE A 26 16.12 23.35 26.84
CA PHE A 26 14.97 22.54 26.45
C PHE A 26 14.77 22.80 24.96
N PRO A 27 14.88 21.78 24.08
CA PRO A 27 14.40 21.94 22.74
C PRO A 27 12.92 22.26 22.85
N THR A 28 12.50 23.40 22.34
CA THR A 28 11.09 23.71 22.13
C THR A 28 10.55 22.66 21.18
N VAL A 29 9.90 21.65 21.73
CA VAL A 29 9.06 20.74 20.95
C VAL A 29 8.02 21.62 20.30
N GLY A 30 8.20 21.88 19.00
CA GLY A 30 7.20 22.54 18.19
C GLY A 30 5.89 21.81 18.40
N LYS A 31 4.83 22.53 18.74
CA LYS A 31 3.49 21.97 18.83
C LYS A 31 3.26 21.20 17.54
N PRO A 32 2.81 19.92 17.59
CA PRO A 32 2.35 19.27 16.39
C PRO A 32 1.26 20.19 15.81
N VAL A 33 1.44 20.54 14.54
CA VAL A 33 0.36 21.15 13.76
C VAL A 33 -0.65 20.03 13.59
N THR A 34 -1.53 19.90 14.57
CA THR A 34 -2.81 19.23 14.40
C THR A 34 -3.63 20.20 13.56
N GLU A 35 -3.45 20.19 12.24
CA GLU A 35 -4.56 20.56 11.38
C GLU A 35 -5.72 19.69 11.86
N ASP A 36 -6.74 20.34 12.43
CA ASP A 36 -8.01 19.72 12.73
C ASP A 36 -8.53 19.04 11.46
N LEU A 37 -8.25 17.76 11.34
CA LEU A 37 -8.99 16.87 10.45
C LEU A 37 -10.43 16.94 10.99
N LYS A 38 -11.23 17.90 10.49
CA LYS A 38 -12.65 17.94 10.74
C LYS A 38 -13.24 16.65 10.17
N ILE A 39 -13.31 15.64 11.03
CA ILE A 39 -14.08 14.44 10.76
C ILE A 39 -15.53 14.93 10.63
N PRO A 40 -16.18 14.75 9.47
CA PRO A 40 -17.57 15.15 9.29
C PRO A 40 -18.43 14.53 10.38
N ASN A 41 -19.35 15.30 10.96
CA ASN A 41 -20.27 14.86 11.99
C ASN A 41 -21.05 13.63 11.50
N LEU A 42 -20.99 12.55 12.26
CA LEU A 42 -21.62 11.23 12.02
C LEU A 42 -23.16 11.26 12.14
N GLY A 43 -23.82 12.31 11.68
CA GLY A 43 -25.26 12.51 11.83
C GLY A 43 -26.10 12.34 10.57
N GLU A 44 -25.53 12.13 9.39
CA GLU A 44 -26.30 11.92 8.16
C GLU A 44 -25.98 10.57 7.52
N SER A 45 -27.00 9.72 7.59
CA SER A 45 -27.27 8.46 6.85
C SER A 45 -26.11 7.78 6.09
N SER A 46 -25.61 6.69 6.67
CA SER A 46 -25.31 5.38 6.05
C SER A 46 -24.79 5.36 4.60
N THR A 47 -23.71 6.06 4.28
CA THR A 47 -22.91 5.71 3.11
C THR A 47 -21.46 6.15 3.34
N SER A 48 -20.61 5.17 3.58
CA SER A 48 -19.16 5.23 3.69
C SER A 48 -18.59 6.44 4.46
N LEU A 49 -17.78 6.16 5.47
CA LEU A 49 -17.00 7.14 6.24
C LEU A 49 -16.09 8.00 5.34
N PHE A 50 -15.89 7.59 4.09
CA PHE A 50 -15.05 8.28 3.13
C PHE A 50 -15.87 8.72 1.91
N SER A 51 -15.97 10.03 1.71
CA SER A 51 -16.50 10.59 0.45
C SER A 51 -15.51 10.30 -0.69
N SER A 52 -16.00 10.26 -1.93
CA SER A 52 -15.15 10.13 -3.12
C SER A 52 -14.10 11.24 -3.20
N GLU A 53 -14.44 12.43 -2.73
CA GLU A 53 -13.50 13.56 -2.68
C GLU A 53 -12.39 13.36 -1.64
N PHE A 54 -12.71 12.78 -0.50
CA PHE A 54 -11.70 12.39 0.48
C PHE A 54 -10.75 11.34 -0.11
N GLU A 55 -11.29 10.28 -0.72
CA GLU A 55 -10.46 9.24 -1.38
C GLU A 55 -9.58 9.84 -2.48
N TYR A 56 -10.12 10.77 -3.28
CA TYR A 56 -9.37 11.44 -4.31
C TYR A 56 -8.17 12.22 -3.74
N ASN A 57 -8.40 13.05 -2.73
CA ASN A 57 -7.34 13.85 -2.12
C ASN A 57 -6.29 12.95 -1.44
N LEU A 58 -6.72 11.91 -0.74
CA LEU A 58 -5.85 10.91 -0.15
C LEU A 58 -4.95 10.25 -1.21
N GLY A 59 -5.55 9.84 -2.33
CA GLY A 59 -4.81 9.28 -3.45
C GLY A 59 -3.78 10.25 -4.03
N ARG A 60 -4.12 11.53 -4.19
CA ARG A 60 -3.17 12.54 -4.69
C ARG A 60 -1.99 12.75 -3.75
N ASP A 61 -2.20 12.73 -2.44
CA ASP A 61 -1.10 12.86 -1.47
C ASP A 61 -0.25 11.60 -1.41
N TRP A 62 -0.87 10.42 -1.48
CA TRP A 62 -0.17 9.15 -1.64
C TRP A 62 0.69 9.16 -2.91
N LEU A 63 0.14 9.59 -4.05
CA LEU A 63 0.84 9.65 -5.33
C LEU A 63 2.08 10.56 -5.30
N LYS A 64 1.98 11.71 -4.64
CA LYS A 64 3.13 12.62 -4.43
C LYS A 64 4.24 11.92 -3.63
N ALA A 65 3.87 11.18 -2.58
CA ALA A 65 4.82 10.43 -1.77
C ALA A 65 5.45 9.28 -2.58
N PHE A 66 4.63 8.54 -3.33
CA PHE A 66 5.06 7.43 -4.17
C PHE A 66 6.07 7.86 -5.23
N ARG A 67 5.79 8.92 -6.00
CA ARG A 67 6.68 9.44 -7.05
C ARG A 67 8.04 9.92 -6.54
N ARG A 68 8.18 10.17 -5.23
CA ARG A 68 9.48 10.51 -4.62
C ARG A 68 10.33 9.29 -4.29
N GLN A 69 9.72 8.10 -4.21
CA GLN A 69 10.36 6.89 -3.68
C GLN A 69 10.52 5.80 -4.74
N ALA A 70 9.58 5.73 -5.70
CA ALA A 70 9.57 4.69 -6.71
C ALA A 70 10.00 5.24 -8.08
N PRO A 71 10.88 4.53 -8.80
CA PRO A 71 11.19 4.85 -10.18
C PRO A 71 9.98 4.58 -11.07
N THR A 72 9.63 5.53 -11.93
CA THR A 72 8.53 5.41 -12.87
C THR A 72 9.01 5.51 -14.31
N VAL A 73 8.36 4.78 -15.20
CA VAL A 73 8.60 4.82 -16.64
C VAL A 73 7.65 5.84 -17.27
N ASN A 74 8.21 6.75 -18.05
CA ASN A 74 7.45 7.76 -18.79
C ASN A 74 7.55 7.49 -20.31
N ASP A 75 7.31 6.24 -20.73
CA ASP A 75 7.24 5.88 -22.15
C ASP A 75 5.85 6.20 -22.69
N PRO A 76 5.73 7.11 -23.69
CA PRO A 76 4.42 7.52 -24.19
C PRO A 76 3.64 6.39 -24.85
N LEU A 77 4.32 5.40 -25.44
CA LEU A 77 3.65 4.26 -26.11
C LEU A 77 3.07 3.30 -25.07
N LEU A 78 3.86 2.94 -24.06
CA LEU A 78 3.37 2.10 -22.97
C LEU A 78 2.24 2.79 -22.18
N TYR A 79 2.38 4.10 -21.96
CA TYR A 79 1.35 4.87 -21.26
C TYR A 79 0.05 4.91 -22.06
N SER A 80 0.12 5.21 -23.37
CA SER A 80 -1.06 5.26 -24.25
C SER A 80 -1.74 3.90 -24.38
N TYR A 81 -0.97 2.82 -24.43
CA TYR A 81 -1.49 1.46 -24.43
C TYR A 81 -2.26 1.16 -23.14
N LEU A 82 -1.63 1.40 -21.99
CA LEU A 82 -2.26 1.20 -20.68
C LEU A 82 -3.51 2.05 -20.51
N GLU A 83 -3.44 3.33 -20.90
CA GLU A 83 -4.54 4.28 -20.83
C GLU A 83 -5.73 3.79 -21.65
N SER A 84 -5.49 3.38 -22.92
CA SER A 84 -6.55 2.88 -23.80
C SER A 84 -7.25 1.67 -23.20
N MET A 85 -6.50 0.70 -22.70
CA MET A 85 -7.04 -0.52 -22.08
C MET A 85 -7.82 -0.20 -20.80
N VAL A 86 -7.25 0.61 -19.90
CA VAL A 86 -7.91 0.97 -18.64
C VAL A 86 -9.23 1.71 -18.89
N PHE A 87 -9.24 2.69 -19.81
CA PHE A 87 -10.46 3.43 -20.11
C PHE A 87 -11.51 2.57 -20.83
N ASP A 88 -11.11 1.65 -21.68
CA ASP A 88 -12.03 0.68 -22.28
C ASP A 88 -12.70 -0.18 -21.20
N LEU A 89 -11.92 -0.81 -20.34
CA LEU A 89 -12.45 -1.57 -19.19
C LEU A 89 -13.33 -0.74 -18.27
N VAL A 90 -12.91 0.49 -17.95
CA VAL A 90 -13.66 1.37 -17.03
C VAL A 90 -15.02 1.77 -17.61
N THR A 91 -15.18 1.86 -18.95
CA THR A 91 -16.50 2.15 -19.56
C THR A 91 -17.54 1.08 -19.27
N HIS A 92 -17.09 -0.17 -19.03
CA HIS A 92 -17.92 -1.33 -18.73
C HIS A 92 -18.00 -1.62 -17.22
N SER A 93 -17.36 -0.79 -16.38
CA SER A 93 -17.33 -0.97 -14.93
C SER A 93 -18.36 -0.11 -14.19
N ASP A 94 -18.65 -0.49 -12.95
CA ASP A 94 -19.47 0.29 -12.01
C ASP A 94 -18.68 1.42 -11.32
N LEU A 95 -17.47 1.76 -11.81
CA LEU A 95 -16.63 2.79 -11.21
C LEU A 95 -17.28 4.17 -11.36
N GLN A 96 -17.64 4.79 -10.21
CA GLN A 96 -18.35 6.07 -10.17
C GLN A 96 -17.44 7.26 -10.43
N ASP A 97 -16.27 7.29 -9.77
CA ASP A 97 -15.26 8.33 -9.94
C ASP A 97 -14.23 7.88 -10.97
N ARG A 98 -14.29 8.47 -12.15
CA ARG A 98 -13.42 8.13 -13.29
C ARG A 98 -12.22 9.07 -13.43
N ARG A 99 -11.88 9.83 -12.39
CA ARG A 99 -10.65 10.64 -12.33
C ARG A 99 -9.43 9.74 -12.10
N LEU A 100 -9.05 9.01 -13.12
CA LEU A 100 -7.98 8.03 -13.05
C LEU A 100 -6.60 8.67 -13.20
N GLU A 101 -5.63 8.07 -12.54
CA GLU A 101 -4.21 8.36 -12.69
C GLU A 101 -3.45 7.04 -12.85
N LEU A 102 -2.71 6.90 -13.92
CA LEU A 102 -1.97 5.69 -14.24
C LEU A 102 -0.49 5.86 -13.94
N ILE A 103 0.13 4.82 -13.43
CA ILE A 103 1.56 4.81 -13.11
C ILE A 103 2.18 3.54 -13.65
N ILE A 104 3.25 3.68 -14.43
CA ILE A 104 4.10 2.54 -14.82
C ILE A 104 5.34 2.59 -13.94
N VAL A 105 5.50 1.58 -13.10
CA VAL A 105 6.61 1.46 -12.15
C VAL A 105 7.73 0.67 -12.81
N ASP A 106 8.95 1.20 -12.78
CA ASP A 106 10.14 0.48 -13.26
C ASP A 106 10.54 -0.60 -12.25
N ASN A 107 9.85 -1.73 -12.34
CA ASN A 107 10.08 -2.88 -11.48
C ASN A 107 9.83 -4.18 -12.29
N PRO A 108 10.83 -5.08 -12.37
CA PRO A 108 10.71 -6.33 -13.13
C PRO A 108 9.80 -7.38 -12.48
N ASN A 109 9.34 -7.15 -11.26
CA ASN A 109 8.39 -8.06 -10.60
C ASN A 109 7.00 -7.94 -11.25
N ILE A 110 6.29 -9.07 -11.29
CA ILE A 110 4.90 -9.10 -11.75
C ILE A 110 4.03 -8.51 -10.65
N ASN A 111 3.51 -7.31 -10.89
CA ASN A 111 2.59 -6.66 -9.96
C ASN A 111 1.73 -5.60 -10.66
N ALA A 112 0.55 -5.38 -10.11
CA ALA A 112 -0.29 -4.22 -10.31
C ALA A 112 -0.97 -3.89 -8.99
N PHE A 113 -1.47 -2.69 -8.85
CA PHE A 113 -2.15 -2.26 -7.63
C PHE A 113 -3.11 -1.12 -7.89
N ALA A 114 -4.17 -1.07 -7.11
CA ALA A 114 -5.12 0.02 -7.08
C ALA A 114 -5.04 0.77 -5.74
N VAL A 115 -5.08 2.11 -5.81
CA VAL A 115 -5.09 2.98 -4.64
C VAL A 115 -6.34 3.86 -4.69
N PRO A 116 -6.96 4.17 -3.54
CA PRO A 116 -8.11 5.08 -3.48
C PRO A 116 -7.85 6.38 -4.24
N GLY A 117 -8.90 6.96 -4.80
CA GLY A 117 -8.80 8.16 -5.61
C GLY A 117 -8.41 7.89 -7.07
N GLY A 118 -8.66 6.66 -7.54
CA GLY A 118 -8.55 6.31 -8.96
C GLY A 118 -7.12 6.09 -9.46
N ILE A 119 -6.18 5.72 -8.59
CA ILE A 119 -4.81 5.43 -9.00
C ILE A 119 -4.66 3.96 -9.33
N ILE A 120 -4.13 3.64 -10.52
CA ILE A 120 -3.77 2.30 -10.95
C ILE A 120 -2.28 2.30 -11.29
N GLY A 121 -1.52 1.46 -10.59
CA GLY A 121 -0.09 1.26 -10.82
C GLY A 121 0.18 -0.11 -11.44
N VAL A 122 1.09 -0.15 -12.41
CA VAL A 122 1.49 -1.37 -13.11
C VAL A 122 3.00 -1.46 -13.16
N HIS A 123 3.56 -2.58 -12.74
CA HIS A 123 5.00 -2.83 -12.87
C HIS A 123 5.37 -3.22 -14.29
N THR A 124 6.56 -2.80 -14.74
CA THR A 124 7.10 -3.19 -16.06
C THR A 124 7.18 -4.70 -16.22
N GLY A 125 7.37 -5.45 -15.12
CA GLY A 125 7.35 -6.92 -15.14
C GLY A 125 6.05 -7.52 -15.66
N LEU A 126 4.90 -6.88 -15.42
CA LEU A 126 3.62 -7.37 -15.92
C LEU A 126 3.54 -7.31 -17.46
N PHE A 127 4.04 -6.22 -18.07
CA PHE A 127 4.11 -6.10 -19.55
C PHE A 127 5.01 -7.16 -20.18
N GLN A 128 6.06 -7.56 -19.49
CA GLN A 128 6.98 -8.59 -19.98
C GLN A 128 6.42 -10.00 -19.81
N TYR A 129 5.54 -10.18 -18.84
CA TYR A 129 5.09 -11.50 -18.42
C TYR A 129 3.78 -11.95 -19.08
N ALA A 130 2.82 -11.05 -19.25
CA ALA A 130 1.59 -11.33 -19.96
C ALA A 130 1.88 -11.68 -21.42
N GLN A 131 1.33 -12.80 -21.92
CA GLN A 131 1.59 -13.26 -23.29
C GLN A 131 0.53 -12.77 -24.27
N THR A 132 -0.62 -12.38 -23.76
CA THR A 132 -1.70 -11.82 -24.55
C THR A 132 -2.23 -10.55 -23.88
N GLU A 133 -2.92 -9.75 -24.65
CA GLU A 133 -3.60 -8.56 -24.15
C GLU A 133 -4.67 -8.92 -23.11
N ASP A 134 -5.40 -10.00 -23.34
CA ASP A 134 -6.43 -10.47 -22.40
C ASP A 134 -5.85 -10.94 -21.06
N GLU A 135 -4.65 -11.54 -21.06
CA GLU A 135 -3.95 -11.88 -19.82
C GLU A 135 -3.54 -10.62 -19.03
N PHE A 136 -3.03 -9.60 -19.72
CA PHE A 136 -2.70 -8.33 -19.12
C PHE A 136 -3.96 -7.63 -18.59
N ALA A 137 -5.01 -7.60 -19.43
CA ALA A 137 -6.32 -7.01 -19.09
C ALA A 137 -6.97 -7.69 -17.89
N THR A 138 -6.74 -9.00 -17.68
CA THR A 138 -7.22 -9.73 -16.49
C THR A 138 -6.76 -9.08 -15.19
N VAL A 139 -5.49 -8.73 -15.11
CA VAL A 139 -4.92 -8.10 -13.92
C VAL A 139 -5.47 -6.70 -13.74
N ILE A 140 -5.58 -5.93 -14.83
CA ILE A 140 -6.14 -4.57 -14.79
C ILE A 140 -7.62 -4.57 -14.40
N ALA A 141 -8.42 -5.50 -14.94
CA ALA A 141 -9.83 -5.65 -14.59
C ALA A 141 -10.03 -6.00 -13.11
N HIS A 142 -9.15 -6.81 -12.54
CA HIS A 142 -9.14 -7.12 -11.12
C HIS A 142 -8.86 -5.85 -10.27
N GLU A 143 -7.90 -5.02 -10.65
CA GLU A 143 -7.60 -3.75 -9.97
C GLU A 143 -8.75 -2.74 -10.08
N ILE A 144 -9.38 -2.65 -11.26
CA ILE A 144 -10.59 -1.83 -11.45
C ILE A 144 -11.73 -2.32 -10.58
N ALA A 145 -11.90 -3.63 -10.41
CA ALA A 145 -12.89 -4.20 -9.52
C ALA A 145 -12.65 -3.78 -8.05
N HIS A 146 -11.40 -3.77 -7.59
CA HIS A 146 -11.06 -3.27 -6.26
C HIS A 146 -11.44 -1.80 -6.06
N LEU A 147 -11.23 -0.95 -7.07
CA LEU A 147 -11.64 0.46 -7.03
C LEU A 147 -13.15 0.62 -7.05
N SER A 148 -13.84 -0.06 -7.98
CA SER A 148 -15.29 0.07 -8.17
C SER A 148 -16.08 -0.40 -6.94
N GLN A 149 -15.57 -1.44 -6.26
CA GLN A 149 -16.16 -1.97 -5.02
C GLN A 149 -15.65 -1.27 -3.76
N ARG A 150 -14.76 -0.29 -3.90
CA ARG A 150 -14.20 0.50 -2.81
C ARG A 150 -13.64 -0.38 -1.68
N HIS A 151 -12.95 -1.47 -2.05
CA HIS A 151 -12.45 -2.46 -1.08
C HIS A 151 -11.54 -1.84 -0.01
N PHE A 152 -10.77 -0.82 -0.37
CA PHE A 152 -9.96 -0.07 0.57
C PHE A 152 -10.81 0.62 1.64
N SER A 153 -11.78 1.43 1.23
CA SER A 153 -12.62 2.20 2.16
C SER A 153 -13.45 1.29 3.05
N ARG A 154 -14.01 0.22 2.51
CA ARG A 154 -14.71 -0.83 3.27
C ARG A 154 -13.78 -1.50 4.29
N GLY A 155 -12.50 -1.72 3.92
CA GLY A 155 -11.49 -2.27 4.83
C GLY A 155 -11.17 -1.30 5.97
N VAL A 156 -11.05 -0.02 5.67
CA VAL A 156 -10.82 1.02 6.69
C VAL A 156 -12.03 1.18 7.60
N GLU A 157 -13.24 1.19 7.08
CA GLU A 157 -14.48 1.23 7.88
C GLU A 157 -14.55 0.08 8.87
N MET A 158 -14.19 -1.13 8.43
CA MET A 158 -14.11 -2.29 9.30
C MET A 158 -13.02 -2.15 10.37
N ALA A 159 -11.87 -1.58 10.02
CA ALA A 159 -10.76 -1.36 10.95
C ALA A 159 -11.04 -0.24 11.96
N GLN A 160 -11.82 0.78 11.58
CA GLN A 160 -12.16 1.92 12.46
C GLN A 160 -12.98 1.53 13.69
N SER A 161 -13.77 0.48 13.60
CA SER A 161 -14.48 -0.05 14.77
C SER A 161 -13.51 -0.45 15.90
N GLN A 162 -12.22 -0.45 15.65
CA GLN A 162 -11.20 -0.97 16.55
C GLN A 162 -10.09 0.02 16.96
N SER A 163 -9.65 0.97 16.13
CA SER A 163 -8.73 2.07 16.53
C SER A 163 -8.36 3.00 15.35
N PRO A 164 -8.31 4.33 15.52
CA PRO A 164 -7.88 5.30 14.48
C PRO A 164 -6.41 5.15 14.05
N LEU A 165 -5.54 4.54 14.86
CA LEU A 165 -4.15 4.24 14.50
C LEU A 165 -4.01 3.23 13.35
N ASN A 166 -5.05 2.43 13.11
CA ASN A 166 -5.03 1.41 12.07
C ASN A 166 -5.06 1.99 10.66
N ILE A 167 -5.66 3.18 10.47
CA ILE A 167 -5.75 3.83 9.14
C ILE A 167 -4.38 4.28 8.65
N ALA A 168 -3.62 4.97 9.52
CA ALA A 168 -2.27 5.44 9.17
C ALA A 168 -1.35 4.25 8.87
N GLY A 169 -1.48 3.14 9.61
CA GLY A 169 -0.74 1.90 9.38
C GLY A 169 -1.09 1.24 8.04
N LEU A 170 -2.37 1.22 7.67
CA LEU A 170 -2.82 0.65 6.40
C LEU A 170 -2.28 1.45 5.21
N LEU A 171 -2.36 2.78 5.24
CA LEU A 171 -1.82 3.65 4.19
C LEU A 171 -0.30 3.54 4.07
N ALA A 172 0.41 3.51 5.19
CA ALA A 172 1.85 3.29 5.20
C ALA A 172 2.21 1.91 4.66
N GLY A 173 1.42 0.87 4.97
CA GLY A 173 1.60 -0.48 4.46
C GLY A 173 1.46 -0.56 2.94
N ILE A 174 0.44 0.09 2.37
CA ILE A 174 0.24 0.15 0.91
C ILE A 174 1.42 0.86 0.23
N LEU A 175 1.87 2.00 0.79
CA LEU A 175 3.01 2.72 0.25
C LEU A 175 4.29 1.86 0.28
N LEU A 176 4.57 1.19 1.40
CA LEU A 176 5.73 0.33 1.54
C LEU A 176 5.65 -0.91 0.65
N ALA A 177 4.48 -1.53 0.52
CA ALA A 177 4.30 -2.67 -0.39
C ALA A 177 4.58 -2.29 -1.83
N ALA A 178 4.15 -1.11 -2.27
CA ALA A 178 4.34 -0.61 -3.63
C ALA A 178 5.78 -0.13 -3.90
N THR A 179 6.55 0.29 -2.89
CA THR A 179 7.90 0.87 -3.06
C THR A 179 9.03 -0.06 -2.63
N ALA A 180 8.85 -0.81 -1.55
CA ALA A 180 9.87 -1.66 -0.93
C ALA A 180 9.52 -3.16 -0.93
N GLY A 181 8.40 -3.52 -1.55
CA GLY A 181 7.89 -4.89 -1.63
C GLY A 181 6.93 -5.24 -0.49
N THR A 182 6.15 -6.29 -0.73
CA THR A 182 5.05 -6.71 0.14
C THR A 182 5.48 -7.09 1.56
N ASP A 183 6.71 -7.59 1.74
CA ASP A 183 7.22 -7.95 3.08
C ASP A 183 7.36 -6.73 3.98
N ALA A 184 7.87 -5.62 3.44
CA ALA A 184 7.97 -4.36 4.19
C ALA A 184 6.60 -3.77 4.51
N GLY A 185 5.64 -3.87 3.57
CA GLY A 185 4.24 -3.46 3.78
C GLY A 185 3.56 -4.28 4.88
N LEU A 186 3.70 -5.60 4.83
CA LEU A 186 3.14 -6.52 5.84
C LEU A 186 3.77 -6.31 7.22
N ALA A 187 5.09 -6.12 7.30
CA ALA A 187 5.77 -5.84 8.57
C ALA A 187 5.26 -4.56 9.25
N ALA A 188 4.95 -3.52 8.47
CA ALA A 188 4.36 -2.29 9.01
C ALA A 188 2.91 -2.51 9.53
N MET A 189 2.17 -3.46 8.95
CA MET A 189 0.80 -3.80 9.34
C MET A 189 0.74 -4.77 10.53
N THR A 190 1.73 -5.66 10.70
CA THR A 190 1.74 -6.71 11.75
C THR A 190 2.06 -6.18 13.15
N ALA A 191 2.45 -4.93 13.30
CA ALA A 191 2.67 -4.31 14.61
C ALA A 191 1.40 -4.22 15.50
N THR A 192 0.23 -4.60 14.96
CA THR A 192 -1.06 -4.61 15.66
C THR A 192 -1.71 -6.00 15.64
N GLN A 193 -1.57 -6.70 16.74
CA GLN A 193 -2.32 -7.86 17.30
C GLN A 193 -2.87 -8.99 16.37
N ALA A 194 -2.47 -10.22 16.67
CA ALA A 194 -2.81 -11.46 15.95
C ALA A 194 -4.33 -11.77 15.79
N ALA A 195 -5.19 -11.33 16.69
CA ALA A 195 -6.65 -11.56 16.61
C ALA A 195 -7.33 -10.71 15.51
N LEU A 196 -6.81 -9.53 15.22
CA LEU A 196 -7.25 -8.67 14.12
C LEU A 196 -6.82 -9.24 12.78
N GLN A 197 -5.73 -9.97 12.76
CA GLN A 197 -5.13 -10.53 11.55
C GLN A 197 -6.01 -11.60 10.90
N ASP A 198 -6.64 -12.49 11.67
CA ASP A 198 -7.52 -13.54 11.10
C ASP A 198 -8.79 -12.94 10.48
N GLN A 199 -9.40 -11.96 11.14
CA GLN A 199 -10.58 -11.25 10.61
C GLN A 199 -10.23 -10.44 9.34
N GLN A 200 -9.08 -9.78 9.33
CA GLN A 200 -8.59 -9.02 8.18
C GLN A 200 -8.27 -9.93 6.99
N LEU A 201 -7.68 -11.10 7.24
CA LEU A 201 -7.43 -12.11 6.21
C LEU A 201 -8.70 -12.70 5.61
N ARG A 202 -9.74 -12.90 6.41
CA ARG A 202 -11.05 -13.37 5.92
C ARG A 202 -11.74 -12.33 5.06
N TYR A 203 -11.68 -11.06 5.47
CA TYR A 203 -12.21 -9.94 4.71
C TYR A 203 -11.45 -9.76 3.39
N SER A 204 -10.12 -9.83 3.44
CA SER A 204 -9.28 -9.77 2.24
C SER A 204 -9.66 -10.87 1.25
N ARG A 205 -9.80 -12.13 1.67
CA ARG A 205 -10.22 -13.24 0.80
C ARG A 205 -11.59 -13.05 0.17
N ALA A 206 -12.53 -12.47 0.89
CA ALA A 206 -13.87 -12.17 0.36
C ALA A 206 -13.79 -11.07 -0.72
N ASN A 207 -12.99 -10.03 -0.49
CA ASN A 207 -12.76 -8.96 -1.45
C ASN A 207 -12.04 -9.47 -2.72
N GLU A 208 -11.06 -10.39 -2.56
CA GLU A 208 -10.40 -11.02 -3.69
C GLU A 208 -11.38 -11.82 -4.56
N ALA A 209 -12.22 -12.65 -3.94
CA ALA A 209 -13.23 -13.41 -4.66
C ALA A 209 -14.29 -12.51 -5.32
N GLU A 210 -14.61 -11.37 -4.72
CA GLU A 210 -15.48 -10.36 -5.30
C GLU A 210 -14.80 -9.68 -6.50
N ALA A 211 -13.53 -9.28 -6.34
CA ALA A 211 -12.75 -8.66 -7.41
C ALA A 211 -12.55 -9.59 -8.61
N ASP A 212 -12.27 -10.87 -8.38
CA ASP A 212 -12.19 -11.86 -9.46
C ASP A 212 -13.49 -11.97 -10.23
N ARG A 213 -14.62 -12.15 -9.52
CA ARG A 213 -15.92 -12.31 -10.16
C ARG A 213 -16.31 -11.06 -10.97
N ILE A 214 -16.04 -9.88 -10.44
CA ILE A 214 -16.34 -8.61 -11.11
C ILE A 214 -15.36 -8.38 -12.25
N GLY A 215 -14.07 -8.65 -12.05
CA GLY A 215 -13.04 -8.54 -13.08
C GLY A 215 -13.29 -9.46 -14.27
N LEU A 216 -13.68 -10.72 -14.04
CA LEU A 216 -14.06 -11.65 -15.11
C LEU A 216 -15.29 -11.17 -15.90
N ARG A 217 -16.28 -10.63 -15.21
CA ARG A 217 -17.45 -10.03 -15.85
C ARG A 217 -17.07 -8.81 -16.66
N LEU A 218 -16.20 -7.98 -16.13
CA LEU A 218 -15.71 -6.78 -16.78
C LEU A 218 -14.97 -7.10 -18.08
N LEU A 219 -14.10 -8.14 -18.09
CA LEU A 219 -13.46 -8.64 -19.30
C LEU A 219 -14.48 -9.06 -20.36
N TYR A 220 -15.47 -9.84 -19.94
CA TYR A 220 -16.53 -10.31 -20.83
C TYR A 220 -17.33 -9.17 -21.44
N ASP A 221 -17.75 -8.19 -20.61
CA ASP A 221 -18.55 -7.04 -21.03
C ASP A 221 -17.73 -6.10 -21.97
N ALA A 222 -16.40 -6.07 -21.80
CA ALA A 222 -15.48 -5.35 -22.70
C ALA A 222 -15.11 -6.14 -23.97
N GLY A 223 -15.65 -7.34 -24.16
CA GLY A 223 -15.37 -8.18 -25.34
C GLY A 223 -14.01 -8.87 -25.32
N MET A 224 -13.35 -8.92 -24.18
CA MET A 224 -12.09 -9.63 -23.94
C MET A 224 -12.36 -11.07 -23.48
N ASP A 225 -11.36 -11.96 -23.59
CA ASP A 225 -11.52 -13.37 -23.23
C ASP A 225 -11.34 -13.62 -21.72
N PRO A 226 -12.42 -13.93 -20.96
CA PRO A 226 -12.30 -14.22 -19.53
C PRO A 226 -11.49 -15.49 -19.22
N TYR A 227 -11.31 -16.39 -20.20
CA TYR A 227 -10.49 -17.61 -20.04
C TYR A 227 -9.00 -17.30 -20.00
N ALA A 228 -8.57 -16.08 -20.32
CA ALA A 228 -7.20 -15.63 -20.12
C ALA A 228 -6.83 -15.56 -18.61
N ALA A 229 -7.81 -15.37 -17.73
CA ALA A 229 -7.55 -15.25 -16.28
C ALA A 229 -6.96 -16.52 -15.66
N PRO A 230 -7.56 -17.72 -15.82
CA PRO A 230 -6.92 -18.96 -15.36
C PRO A 230 -5.53 -19.15 -15.93
N ALA A 231 -5.32 -18.90 -17.23
CA ALA A 231 -4.02 -19.07 -17.88
C ALA A 231 -2.95 -18.15 -17.29
N MET A 232 -3.31 -16.88 -17.02
CA MET A 232 -2.42 -15.92 -16.37
C MET A 232 -2.04 -16.35 -14.95
N PHE A 233 -3.00 -16.77 -14.13
CA PHE A 233 -2.76 -17.20 -12.77
C PHE A 233 -1.97 -18.51 -12.69
N GLU A 234 -2.27 -19.50 -13.53
CA GLU A 234 -1.49 -20.75 -13.63
C GLU A 234 -0.04 -20.46 -13.97
N ARG A 235 0.20 -19.53 -14.89
CA ARG A 235 1.54 -19.11 -15.28
C ARG A 235 2.26 -18.40 -14.13
N MET A 236 1.59 -17.48 -13.44
CA MET A 236 2.15 -16.84 -12.24
C MET A 236 2.54 -17.88 -11.19
N LEU A 237 1.73 -18.89 -10.96
CA LEU A 237 2.04 -19.99 -10.05
C LEU A 237 3.19 -20.87 -10.57
N ALA A 238 3.28 -21.09 -11.88
CA ALA A 238 4.36 -21.88 -12.45
C ALA A 238 5.73 -21.23 -12.26
N THR A 239 5.83 -19.88 -12.26
CA THR A 239 7.10 -19.18 -11.98
C THR A 239 7.66 -19.49 -10.60
N THR A 240 6.80 -19.78 -9.62
CA THR A 240 7.24 -20.12 -8.26
C THR A 240 7.97 -21.45 -8.19
N ARG A 241 7.61 -22.41 -9.08
CA ARG A 241 8.20 -23.75 -9.10
C ARG A 241 9.64 -23.75 -9.65
N TYR A 242 9.97 -22.77 -10.49
CA TYR A 242 11.27 -22.65 -11.14
C TYR A 242 12.18 -21.59 -10.51
N SER A 243 11.65 -20.78 -9.59
CA SER A 243 12.44 -19.79 -8.88
C SER A 243 13.17 -20.49 -7.74
N SER A 244 14.51 -20.43 -7.75
CA SER A 244 15.37 -21.00 -6.70
C SER A 244 15.10 -20.46 -5.28
N ALA A 245 14.30 -19.40 -5.17
CA ALA A 245 13.93 -18.75 -3.92
C ALA A 245 12.54 -19.15 -3.42
N ASN A 246 11.78 -20.00 -4.13
CA ASN A 246 10.39 -20.38 -3.82
C ASN A 246 9.50 -19.17 -3.45
N ARG A 247 9.72 -18.02 -4.11
CA ARG A 247 9.00 -16.78 -3.83
C ARG A 247 7.83 -16.64 -4.80
N LEU A 248 6.63 -16.46 -4.23
CA LEU A 248 5.45 -16.08 -4.99
C LEU A 248 5.68 -14.74 -5.71
N PRO A 249 5.18 -14.57 -6.95
CA PRO A 249 5.08 -13.26 -7.59
C PRO A 249 4.46 -12.24 -6.64
N GLU A 250 4.89 -11.00 -6.73
CA GLU A 250 4.45 -9.95 -5.81
C GLU A 250 2.93 -9.77 -5.85
N PHE A 251 2.35 -9.84 -7.04
CA PHE A 251 0.90 -9.82 -7.24
C PHE A 251 0.18 -10.91 -6.42
N LEU A 252 0.65 -12.15 -6.42
CA LEU A 252 0.02 -13.24 -5.66
C LEU A 252 0.23 -13.13 -4.13
N ARG A 253 1.12 -12.26 -3.69
CA ARG A 253 1.33 -11.97 -2.27
C ARG A 253 0.38 -10.89 -1.76
N THR A 254 0.06 -9.90 -2.59
CA THR A 254 -0.96 -8.89 -2.31
C THR A 254 -2.36 -9.43 -2.55
N HIS A 255 -2.52 -10.31 -3.55
CA HIS A 255 -3.79 -10.93 -3.97
C HIS A 255 -3.70 -12.46 -3.86
N PRO A 256 -3.74 -13.01 -2.64
CA PRO A 256 -3.51 -14.43 -2.43
C PRO A 256 -4.62 -15.29 -3.05
N LEU A 257 -4.18 -16.28 -3.82
CA LEU A 257 -5.10 -17.29 -4.34
C LEU A 257 -5.62 -18.14 -3.18
N SER A 258 -6.93 -18.24 -3.07
CA SER A 258 -7.56 -19.23 -2.20
C SER A 258 -7.80 -20.52 -2.99
N GLU A 259 -7.98 -21.65 -2.29
CA GLU A 259 -8.32 -22.96 -2.94
C GLU A 259 -9.61 -22.91 -3.80
N LYS A 260 -10.38 -21.82 -3.68
CA LYS A 260 -11.65 -21.62 -4.40
C LYS A 260 -11.57 -20.61 -5.55
N ARG A 261 -10.39 -20.03 -5.80
CA ARG A 261 -10.12 -19.11 -6.92
C ARG A 261 -9.71 -19.85 -8.17
#